data_2aa006f48c06cd2e33c209f34f35d24e
#
_entry.id   2aa006f48c06cd2e33c209f34f35d24e
#
_cell.length_a   1.000
_cell.length_b   1.000
_cell.length_c   1.000
_cell.angle_alpha   90.00
_cell.angle_beta   90.00
_cell.angle_gamma   90.00
#
_symmetry.space_group_name_H-M   'P 1'
#
loop_
_entity.id
_entity.type
_entity.pdbx_description
1 polymer ?
#
loop_
_entity_poly.entity_id
_entity_poly.type
_entity_poly.pdbx_seq_one_letter_code
_entity_poly.pdbx_strand_id
1 'polypeptide(L)'
;MKKILFLSTAFALSSFAGEWVGFISDASCGAGNAKPTAEAKECAQRCVKSGAAPVFVTADGKVLSIVDPQKAMDFVGDKVKVKGALSKDKLTIESIAKAS
;
A
#
# COMPACT_ATOMS: atom_id res chain seq x y z
N MET A 1 37.19 -17.49 -15.00
CA MET A 1 36.69 -17.33 -14.83
C MET A 1 35.79 -17.26 -14.61
N LYS A 2 35.35 -17.20 -14.49
CA LYS A 2 34.60 -17.12 -14.27
C LYS A 2 33.63 -16.95 -13.83
N LYS A 3 33.17 -16.77 -13.72
CA LYS A 3 32.33 -16.57 -13.36
C LYS A 3 31.32 -16.50 -13.03
N ILE A 4 30.86 -16.30 -12.95
CA ILE A 4 29.98 -16.19 -12.68
C ILE A 4 29.06 -16.16 -12.32
N LEU A 5 28.69 -15.94 -12.20
CA LEU A 5 27.83 -15.84 -11.85
C LEU A 5 26.87 -15.86 -11.52
N PHE A 6 26.45 -15.70 -11.49
CA PHE A 6 25.59 -15.63 -11.16
C PHE A 6 24.66 -15.63 -10.80
N LEU A 7 24.37 -15.49 -10.73
CA LEU A 7 23.55 -15.48 -10.44
C LEU A 7 22.60 -15.48 -10.08
N SER A 8 22.44 -15.30 -9.93
CA SER A 8 21.60 -15.16 -9.60
C SER A 8 20.77 -15.11 -9.32
N THR A 9 20.38 -14.94 -9.26
CA THR A 9 19.53 -14.76 -9.07
C THR A 9 18.57 -14.81 -8.86
N ALA A 10 18.17 -14.78 -8.96
CA ALA A 10 17.22 -14.73 -8.87
C ALA A 10 16.33 -14.74 -8.25
N PHE A 11 16.01 -14.65 -7.87
CA PHE A 11 15.09 -14.63 -7.30
C PHE A 11 14.35 -13.96 -7.00
N ALA A 12 14.70 -13.74 -6.91
CA ALA A 12 13.84 -12.86 -6.33
C ALA A 12 12.63 -12.57 -6.98
N LEU A 13 12.40 -13.10 -7.47
CA LEU A 13 11.44 -13.13 -8.04
C LEU A 13 10.23 -12.58 -7.78
N SER A 14 9.75 -12.49 -6.82
CA SER A 14 8.38 -12.14 -6.54
C SER A 14 8.22 -10.74 -5.98
N SER A 15 9.27 -9.96 -5.90
CA SER A 15 9.21 -8.65 -5.25
C SER A 15 9.62 -7.54 -6.22
N PHE A 16 8.82 -6.47 -6.28
CA PHE A 16 9.09 -5.33 -7.14
C PHE A 16 9.22 -4.08 -6.31
N ALA A 17 10.38 -3.42 -6.39
CA ALA A 17 10.55 -2.11 -5.79
C ALA A 17 9.98 -1.04 -6.71
N GLY A 18 9.35 -0.01 -6.13
CA GLY A 18 8.78 1.05 -6.94
C GLY A 18 8.07 2.10 -6.12
N GLU A 19 7.38 2.96 -6.83
CA GLU A 19 6.54 4.00 -6.23
C GLU A 19 5.14 3.91 -6.79
N TRP A 20 4.16 4.14 -5.92
CA TRP A 20 2.77 4.08 -6.31
C TRP A 20 2.00 5.21 -5.68
N VAL A 21 1.02 5.74 -6.39
CA VAL A 21 0.07 6.73 -5.86
C VAL A 21 -1.27 6.05 -5.72
N GLY A 22 -1.91 6.24 -4.58
CA GLY A 22 -3.21 5.64 -4.31
C GLY A 22 -3.74 6.16 -2.99
N PHE A 23 -4.65 5.41 -2.39
CA PHE A 23 -5.28 5.80 -1.14
C PHE A 23 -4.99 4.78 -0.05
N ILE A 24 -4.85 5.26 1.19
CA ILE A 24 -4.88 4.36 2.33
C ILE A 24 -6.35 4.26 2.76
N SER A 25 -6.90 3.06 2.61
CA SER A 25 -8.28 2.78 2.92
C SER A 25 -8.36 1.76 4.04
N ASP A 26 -9.52 1.20 4.27
CA ASP A 26 -9.72 0.14 5.26
C ASP A 26 -10.07 -1.16 4.56
N ALA A 27 -9.76 -2.27 5.21
CA ALA A 27 -9.99 -3.59 4.64
C ALA A 27 -11.48 -3.91 4.45
N SER A 28 -12.35 -3.26 5.22
CA SER A 28 -13.79 -3.53 5.15
C SER A 28 -14.40 -3.00 3.85
N CYS A 29 -14.05 -1.80 3.44
CA CYS A 29 -14.63 -1.18 2.24
C CYS A 29 -13.66 -1.15 1.06
N GLY A 30 -12.35 -1.26 1.32
CA GLY A 30 -11.38 -1.30 0.25
C GLY A 30 -11.52 -0.16 -0.73
N ALA A 31 -11.73 -0.47 -1.99
CA ALA A 31 -11.82 0.53 -3.05
C ALA A 31 -13.00 1.48 -2.86
N GLY A 32 -14.02 1.08 -2.12
CA GLY A 32 -15.18 1.93 -1.87
C GLY A 32 -14.83 3.20 -1.12
N ASN A 33 -13.81 3.17 -0.28
CA ASN A 33 -13.36 4.34 0.47
C ASN A 33 -12.09 4.97 -0.09
N ALA A 34 -11.69 4.57 -1.30
CA ALA A 34 -10.49 5.12 -1.94
C ALA A 34 -10.89 6.30 -2.81
N LYS A 35 -11.44 7.35 -2.19
CA LYS A 35 -11.96 8.52 -2.88
C LYS A 35 -11.53 9.79 -2.16
N PRO A 36 -11.35 10.89 -2.91
CA PRO A 36 -10.91 12.14 -2.30
C PRO A 36 -12.08 12.93 -1.70
N THR A 37 -12.93 12.26 -0.92
CA THR A 37 -14.08 12.90 -0.29
C THR A 37 -13.96 12.80 1.23
N ALA A 38 -14.56 13.77 1.91
CA ALA A 38 -14.56 13.78 3.38
C ALA A 38 -15.28 12.56 3.93
N GLU A 39 -16.38 12.16 3.29
CA GLU A 39 -17.16 11.01 3.76
C GLU A 39 -16.36 9.73 3.67
N ALA A 40 -15.63 9.52 2.57
CA ALA A 40 -14.81 8.32 2.41
C ALA A 40 -13.69 8.30 3.44
N LYS A 41 -13.07 9.45 3.68
CA LYS A 41 -11.99 9.54 4.66
C LYS A 41 -12.50 9.22 6.07
N GLU A 42 -13.62 9.81 6.46
CA GLU A 42 -14.18 9.55 7.78
C GLU A 42 -14.58 8.10 7.95
N CYS A 43 -15.17 7.52 6.90
CA CYS A 43 -15.59 6.12 6.95
C CYS A 43 -14.38 5.22 7.11
N ALA A 44 -13.30 5.45 6.34
CA ALA A 44 -12.09 4.66 6.45
C ALA A 44 -11.47 4.78 7.84
N GLN A 45 -11.39 6.00 8.38
CA GLN A 45 -10.83 6.22 9.70
C GLN A 45 -11.64 5.51 10.77
N ARG A 46 -12.97 5.57 10.66
CA ARG A 46 -13.85 4.91 11.62
C ARG A 46 -13.69 3.40 11.57
N CYS A 47 -13.59 2.84 10.38
CA CYS A 47 -13.40 1.40 10.24
C CYS A 47 -12.07 0.94 10.82
N VAL A 48 -11.01 1.70 10.60
CA VAL A 48 -9.70 1.35 11.17
C VAL A 48 -9.74 1.44 12.68
N LYS A 49 -10.40 2.46 13.23
CA LYS A 49 -10.57 2.57 14.69
C LYS A 49 -11.32 1.38 15.27
N SER A 50 -12.22 0.80 14.48
CA SER A 50 -13.01 -0.34 14.92
C SER A 50 -12.30 -1.67 14.71
N GLY A 51 -11.08 -1.65 14.22
CA GLY A 51 -10.26 -2.85 14.11
C GLY A 51 -9.95 -3.30 12.69
N ALA A 52 -10.47 -2.63 11.67
CA ALA A 52 -10.14 -3.00 10.30
C ALA A 52 -8.69 -2.60 10.00
N ALA A 53 -7.98 -3.44 9.24
CA ALA A 53 -6.61 -3.13 8.86
C ALA A 53 -6.60 -2.04 7.79
N PRO A 54 -5.63 -1.12 7.83
CA PRO A 54 -5.44 -0.21 6.71
C PRO A 54 -4.89 -0.97 5.51
N VAL A 55 -5.34 -0.58 4.33
CA VAL A 55 -4.89 -1.19 3.07
C VAL A 55 -4.54 -0.08 2.08
N PHE A 56 -3.75 -0.43 1.08
CA PHE A 56 -3.42 0.50 0.01
C PHE A 56 -4.26 0.16 -1.22
N VAL A 57 -4.93 1.17 -1.77
CA VAL A 57 -5.74 0.99 -2.98
C VAL A 57 -5.08 1.75 -4.10
N THR A 58 -4.71 1.02 -5.16
CA THR A 58 -4.03 1.60 -6.31
C THR A 58 -4.97 2.46 -7.14
N ALA A 59 -4.38 3.21 -8.08
CA ALA A 59 -5.17 4.09 -8.95
C ALA A 59 -6.21 3.32 -9.78
N ASP A 60 -5.93 2.05 -10.10
CA ASP A 60 -6.88 1.22 -10.85
C ASP A 60 -7.80 0.41 -9.95
N GLY A 61 -7.81 0.70 -8.64
CA GLY A 61 -8.77 0.09 -7.73
C GLY A 61 -8.35 -1.23 -7.12
N LYS A 62 -7.12 -1.65 -7.31
CA LYS A 62 -6.64 -2.89 -6.72
C LYS A 62 -6.30 -2.68 -5.25
N VAL A 63 -6.73 -3.60 -4.40
CA VAL A 63 -6.51 -3.51 -2.95
C VAL A 63 -5.31 -4.36 -2.58
N LEU A 64 -4.35 -3.73 -1.91
CA LEU A 64 -3.11 -4.40 -1.48
C LEU A 64 -3.04 -4.40 0.04
N SER A 65 -2.69 -5.54 0.62
CA SER A 65 -2.42 -5.61 2.05
C SER A 65 -1.13 -4.88 2.36
N ILE A 66 -1.04 -4.28 3.55
CA ILE A 66 0.16 -3.59 4.00
C ILE A 66 0.84 -4.45 5.04
N VAL A 67 2.10 -4.81 4.79
CA VAL A 67 2.86 -5.69 5.69
C VAL A 67 3.11 -5.03 7.03
N ASP A 68 3.36 -3.71 7.01
CA ASP A 68 3.66 -2.94 8.21
C ASP A 68 2.63 -1.81 8.36
N PRO A 69 1.40 -2.16 8.78
CA PRO A 69 0.29 -1.20 8.74
C PRO A 69 0.48 0.03 9.61
N GLN A 70 1.34 -0.04 10.63
CA GLN A 70 1.61 1.12 11.47
C GLN A 70 2.12 2.30 10.67
N LYS A 71 2.83 2.05 9.57
CA LYS A 71 3.38 3.13 8.74
C LYS A 71 2.29 3.88 7.99
N ALA A 72 1.11 3.28 7.85
CA ALA A 72 0.01 3.89 7.12
C ALA A 72 -1.05 4.49 8.04
N MET A 73 -0.96 4.30 9.35
CA MET A 73 -2.05 4.68 10.27
C MET A 73 -2.35 6.17 10.24
N ASP A 74 -1.34 7.01 10.07
CA ASP A 74 -1.54 8.46 10.07
C ASP A 74 -2.09 8.96 8.73
N PHE A 75 -2.24 8.08 7.75
CA PHE A 75 -2.64 8.45 6.40
C PHE A 75 -3.97 7.86 6.00
N VAL A 76 -4.69 7.23 6.91
CA VAL A 76 -5.96 6.59 6.60
C VAL A 76 -6.93 7.60 6.02
N GLY A 77 -7.43 7.31 4.83
CA GLY A 77 -8.33 8.20 4.11
C GLY A 77 -7.64 9.19 3.20
N ASP A 78 -6.31 9.24 3.22
CA ASP A 78 -5.57 10.19 2.41
C ASP A 78 -5.08 9.56 1.10
N LYS A 79 -4.98 10.42 0.08
CA LYS A 79 -4.25 10.06 -1.13
C LYS A 79 -2.76 10.19 -0.81
N VAL A 80 -2.00 9.17 -1.14
CA VAL A 80 -0.60 9.10 -0.74
C VAL A 80 0.27 8.63 -1.89
N LYS A 81 1.56 8.93 -1.76
CA LYS A 81 2.60 8.35 -2.58
C LYS A 81 3.41 7.43 -1.69
N VAL A 82 3.50 6.17 -2.08
CA VAL A 82 4.21 5.16 -1.32
C VAL A 82 5.41 4.69 -2.13
N LYS A 83 6.55 4.63 -1.47
CA LYS A 83 7.74 3.99 -2.02
C LYS A 83 7.98 2.73 -1.22
N GLY A 84 8.21 1.63 -1.89
CA GLY A 84 8.41 0.37 -1.19
C GLY A 84 8.57 -0.79 -2.13
N ALA A 85 8.15 -1.96 -1.67
CA ALA A 85 8.27 -3.20 -2.43
C ALA A 85 6.93 -3.93 -2.44
N LEU A 86 6.58 -4.44 -3.61
CA LEU A 86 5.34 -5.17 -3.81
C LEU A 86 5.68 -6.63 -4.08
N SER A 87 5.10 -7.52 -3.29
CA SER A 87 5.24 -8.95 -3.46
C SER A 87 3.85 -9.57 -3.45
N LYS A 88 3.39 -10.02 -4.60
CA LYS A 88 2.02 -10.48 -4.78
C LYS A 88 1.08 -9.34 -4.46
N ASP A 89 0.18 -9.53 -3.52
CA ASP A 89 -0.76 -8.46 -3.13
C ASP A 89 -0.35 -7.82 -1.81
N LYS A 90 0.91 -7.91 -1.44
CA LYS A 90 1.42 -7.39 -0.18
C LYS A 90 2.42 -6.28 -0.43
N LEU A 91 2.17 -5.13 0.18
CA LEU A 91 3.00 -3.95 0.03
C LEU A 91 3.80 -3.72 1.30
N THR A 92 5.12 -3.62 1.15
CA THR A 92 6.00 -3.21 2.24
C THR A 92 6.33 -1.74 2.02
N ILE A 93 6.04 -0.90 3.00
CA ILE A 93 6.23 0.54 2.87
C ILE A 93 7.61 0.94 3.33
N GLU A 94 8.38 1.55 2.44
CA GLU A 94 9.67 2.13 2.80
C GLU A 94 9.47 3.58 3.21
N SER A 95 8.69 4.34 2.44
CA SER A 95 8.34 5.71 2.79
C SER A 95 6.94 6.01 2.27
N ILE A 96 6.26 6.95 2.93
CA ILE A 96 4.91 7.33 2.58
C ILE A 96 4.74 8.81 2.86
N ALA A 97 4.04 9.49 1.96
CA ALA A 97 3.75 10.91 2.11
C ALA A 97 2.42 11.20 1.45
N LYS A 98 1.77 12.27 1.91
CA LYS A 98 0.54 12.72 1.27
C LYS A 98 0.81 13.15 -0.16
N ALA A 99 -0.10 12.80 -1.05
CA ALA A 99 -0.07 13.25 -2.44
C ALA A 99 -1.16 14.29 -2.64
N SER A 100 -0.89 15.26 -3.49
CA SER A 100 -1.85 16.32 -3.79
C SER A 100 -2.89 15.87 -4.78
#